data_fa6aa77b3743ea828bcc56ccd9c6c26d
#
_entry.id   fa6aa77b3743ea828bcc56ccd9c6c26d
#
_cell.length_a   1.000
_cell.length_b   1.000
_cell.length_c   1.000
_cell.angle_alpha   90.00
_cell.angle_beta   90.00
_cell.angle_gamma   90.00
#
_symmetry.space_group_name_H-M   'P 1'
#
loop_
_entity.id
_entity.type
_entity.pdbx_description
1 polymer ?
#
loop_
_entity_poly.entity_id
_entity_poly.type
_entity_poly.pdbx_seq_one_letter_code
_entity_poly.pdbx_strand_id
1 'polypeptide(L)' 'MQNAAYLIRSQRAYERVLNQLAAQGYRYADGQPLETKPVFTNRFVLVTENGLVTKRSIEKYNGDAMYRLTSHHLYVVD' A
#
# COMPACT_ATOMS: atom_id res chain seq x y z
N MET A 1 8.00 7.73 -10.42
CA MET A 1 6.85 7.14 -9.74
C MET A 1 6.55 7.93 -8.49
N GLN A 2 5.27 8.15 -8.22
CA GLN A 2 4.85 8.92 -7.08
C GLN A 2 4.80 8.02 -5.84
N ASN A 3 5.38 8.48 -4.74
CA ASN A 3 5.27 7.79 -3.46
C ASN A 3 3.87 8.00 -2.88
N ALA A 4 3.25 6.94 -2.42
CA ALA A 4 1.88 6.98 -1.94
C ALA A 4 1.65 6.02 -0.77
N ALA A 5 0.59 6.27 -0.03
CA ALA A 5 0.08 5.38 1.00
C ALA A 5 -1.41 5.13 0.75
N TYR A 6 -1.82 3.89 0.82
CA TYR A 6 -3.20 3.49 0.57
C TYR A 6 -3.82 2.91 1.83
N LEU A 7 -4.79 3.62 2.38
CA LEU A 7 -5.63 3.11 3.46
C LEU A 7 -6.84 2.44 2.82
N ILE A 8 -6.85 1.12 2.82
CA ILE A 8 -7.83 0.31 2.11
C ILE A 8 -8.87 -0.21 3.09
N ARG A 9 -10.13 -0.10 2.73
CA ARG A 9 -11.24 -0.32 3.65
C ARG A 9 -12.14 -1.50 3.27
N SER A 10 -11.84 -2.22 2.20
CA SER A 10 -12.62 -3.39 1.79
C SER A 10 -11.76 -4.38 1.00
N GLN A 11 -12.21 -5.63 0.96
CA GLN A 11 -11.57 -6.68 0.14
C GLN A 11 -11.55 -6.29 -1.33
N ARG A 12 -12.66 -5.75 -1.83
CA ARG A 12 -12.78 -5.36 -3.24
C ARG A 12 -11.81 -4.25 -3.61
N ALA A 13 -11.70 -3.24 -2.75
CA ALA A 13 -10.75 -2.15 -2.96
C ALA A 13 -9.31 -2.66 -2.91
N TYR A 14 -9.02 -3.57 -2.00
CA TYR A 14 -7.69 -4.16 -1.86
C TYR A 14 -7.26 -4.89 -3.14
N GLU A 15 -8.12 -5.75 -3.66
CA GLU A 15 -7.85 -6.46 -4.91
C GLU A 15 -7.63 -5.47 -6.06
N ARG A 16 -8.47 -4.46 -6.16
CA ARG A 16 -8.37 -3.45 -7.23
C ARG A 16 -7.04 -2.69 -7.16
N VAL A 17 -6.66 -2.22 -5.98
CA VAL A 17 -5.41 -1.47 -5.81
C VAL A 17 -4.20 -2.35 -6.13
N LEU A 18 -4.15 -3.57 -5.61
CA LEU A 18 -3.01 -4.46 -5.89
C LEU A 18 -2.93 -4.82 -7.37
N ASN A 19 -4.06 -5.07 -8.04
CA ASN A 19 -4.06 -5.36 -9.46
C ASN A 19 -3.59 -4.17 -10.29
N GLN A 20 -3.99 -2.96 -9.93
CA GLN A 20 -3.52 -1.76 -10.61
C GLN A 20 -2.02 -1.56 -10.43
N LEU A 21 -1.51 -1.74 -9.22
CA LEU A 21 -0.09 -1.60 -8.95
C LEU A 21 0.73 -2.68 -9.68
N ALA A 22 0.24 -3.92 -9.69
CA ALA A 22 0.89 -5.00 -10.42
C ALA A 22 0.97 -4.72 -11.92
N ALA A 23 -0.10 -4.17 -12.49
CA ALA A 23 -0.12 -3.79 -13.91
C ALA A 23 0.87 -2.67 -14.22
N GLN A 24 1.24 -1.87 -13.25
CA GLN A 24 2.24 -0.81 -13.39
C GLN A 24 3.67 -1.28 -13.11
N GLY A 25 3.85 -2.57 -12.82
CA GLY A 25 5.17 -3.15 -12.57
C GLY A 25 5.63 -3.11 -11.12
N TYR A 26 4.76 -2.75 -10.18
CA TYR A 26 5.12 -2.75 -8.77
C TYR A 26 5.29 -4.18 -8.25
N ARG A 27 6.19 -4.32 -7.27
CA ARG A 27 6.44 -5.57 -6.55
C ARG A 27 6.55 -5.27 -5.06
N TYR A 28 6.43 -6.31 -4.23
CA TYR A 28 6.73 -6.16 -2.81
C TYR A 28 8.21 -5.84 -2.61
N ALA A 29 8.51 -5.18 -1.48
CA ALA A 29 9.89 -4.79 -1.15
C ALA A 29 10.83 -5.99 -1.00
N ASP A 30 10.32 -7.18 -0.71
CA ASP A 30 11.12 -8.42 -0.64
C ASP A 30 11.33 -9.07 -2.01
N GLY A 31 10.84 -8.47 -3.09
CA GLY A 31 10.98 -8.98 -4.46
C GLY A 31 9.86 -9.89 -4.92
N GLN A 32 8.94 -10.28 -4.04
CA GLN A 32 7.81 -11.13 -4.42
C GLN A 32 6.79 -10.36 -5.27
N PRO A 33 6.12 -11.02 -6.22
CA PRO A 33 5.07 -10.38 -7.00
C PRO A 33 3.85 -10.07 -6.13
N LEU A 34 3.09 -9.04 -6.54
CA LEU A 34 1.84 -8.71 -5.86
C LEU A 34 0.80 -9.80 -6.12
N GLU A 35 0.02 -10.13 -5.12
CA GLU A 35 -1.01 -11.16 -5.20
C GLU A 35 -2.19 -10.69 -6.04
N THR A 36 -2.78 -11.59 -6.84
CA THR A 36 -3.98 -11.28 -7.62
C THR A 36 -5.26 -11.41 -6.78
N LYS A 37 -5.24 -12.24 -5.77
CA LYS A 37 -6.38 -12.45 -4.85
C LYS A 37 -5.89 -12.39 -3.41
N PRO A 38 -5.51 -11.21 -2.94
CA PRO A 38 -5.02 -11.06 -1.57
C PRO A 38 -6.15 -11.24 -0.55
N VAL A 39 -5.77 -11.60 0.66
CA VAL A 39 -6.69 -11.64 1.80
C VAL A 39 -6.63 -10.28 2.49
N PHE A 40 -7.76 -9.58 2.49
CA PHE A 40 -7.84 -8.26 3.09
C PHE A 40 -7.80 -8.32 4.61
N THR A 41 -7.05 -7.41 5.20
CA THR A 41 -7.15 -7.10 6.62
C THR A 41 -7.10 -5.59 6.78
N ASN A 42 -7.86 -5.04 7.72
CA ASN A 42 -7.90 -3.61 7.97
C ASN A 42 -6.77 -3.13 8.90
N ARG A 43 -5.75 -3.95 9.10
CA ARG A 43 -4.64 -3.65 10.01
C ARG A 43 -3.45 -2.98 9.34
N PHE A 44 -3.42 -2.94 8.02
CA PHE A 44 -2.27 -2.49 7.27
C PHE A 44 -2.59 -1.35 6.33
N VAL A 45 -1.59 -0.50 6.13
CA VAL A 45 -1.57 0.51 5.07
C VAL A 45 -0.54 0.03 4.03
N LEU A 46 -0.90 0.12 2.75
CA LEU A 46 0.05 -0.15 1.67
C LEU A 46 0.84 1.12 1.38
N VAL A 47 2.16 1.01 1.46
CA VAL A 47 3.04 2.15 1.18
C VAL A 47 3.83 1.84 -0.08
N THR A 48 3.81 2.75 -1.05
CA THR A 48 4.57 2.59 -2.30
C THR A 48 5.73 3.56 -2.33
N GLU A 49 6.92 3.05 -2.60
CA GLU A 49 8.13 3.83 -2.76
C GLU A 49 8.97 3.23 -3.89
N ASN A 50 9.32 4.04 -4.90
CA ASN A 50 10.23 3.62 -5.97
C ASN A 50 9.84 2.32 -6.67
N GLY A 51 8.55 2.10 -6.89
CA GLY A 51 8.04 0.89 -7.54
C GLY A 51 7.90 -0.32 -6.62
N LEU A 52 8.14 -0.16 -5.34
CA LEU A 52 8.03 -1.22 -4.34
C LEU A 52 6.85 -0.98 -3.40
N VAL A 53 6.23 -2.06 -2.95
CA VAL A 53 5.08 -2.02 -2.03
C VAL A 53 5.48 -2.63 -0.70
N THR A 54 5.17 -1.93 0.38
CA THR A 54 5.37 -2.42 1.75
C THR A 54 4.05 -2.37 2.50
N LYS A 55 3.75 -3.43 3.23
CA LYS A 55 2.62 -3.44 4.16
C LYS A 55 3.09 -2.93 5.51
N ARG A 56 2.48 -1.86 6.00
CA ARG A 56 2.80 -1.34 7.34
C ARG A 56 1.57 -1.42 8.22
N SER A 57 1.76 -1.82 9.46
CA SER A 57 0.66 -1.78 10.43
C SER A 57 0.18 -0.32 10.59
N ILE A 58 -1.10 -0.15 10.86
CA ILE A 58 -1.67 1.18 11.04
C ILE A 58 -0.97 1.92 12.19
N GLU A 59 -0.68 1.21 13.28
CA GLU A 59 0.03 1.80 14.42
C GLU A 59 1.42 2.30 14.03
N LYS A 60 2.18 1.47 13.32
CA LYS A 60 3.51 1.85 12.87
C LYS A 60 3.45 3.00 11.87
N TYR A 61 2.50 2.96 10.96
CA TYR A 61 2.31 4.03 9.98
C TYR A 61 1.99 5.35 10.67
N ASN A 62 1.08 5.33 11.66
CA ASN A 62 0.74 6.53 12.41
C ASN A 62 1.94 7.09 13.19
N GLY A 63 2.80 6.22 13.73
CA GLY A 63 4.04 6.63 14.36
C GLY A 63 5.02 7.26 13.37
N ASP A 64 5.21 6.62 12.22
CA ASP A 64 6.07 7.13 11.15
C ASP A 64 5.51 8.41 10.52
N ALA A 65 4.21 8.58 10.58
CA ALA A 65 3.52 9.74 10.02
C ALA A 65 4.03 11.06 10.59
N MET A 66 4.42 11.06 11.84
CA MET A 66 4.97 12.27 12.46
C MET A 66 6.34 12.65 11.86
N TYR A 67 7.02 11.73 11.21
CA TYR A 67 8.36 11.94 10.68
C TYR A 67 8.47 11.95 9.16
N ARG A 68 7.52 11.33 8.44
CA ARG A 68 7.65 11.09 7.00
C ARG A 68 6.46 11.46 6.15
N LEU A 69 5.32 11.83 6.72
CA LEU A 69 4.06 11.98 5.98
C LEU A 69 4.04 13.11 4.96
N THR A 70 5.03 13.98 4.96
CA THR A 70 5.07 15.07 3.99
C THR A 70 5.47 14.58 2.59
N SER A 71 6.00 13.36 2.46
CA SER A 71 6.49 12.84 1.18
C SER A 71 5.56 11.84 0.50
N HIS A 72 4.51 11.35 1.20
CA HIS A 72 3.58 10.38 0.63
C HIS A 72 2.20 10.98 0.47
N HIS A 73 1.60 10.76 -0.70
CA HIS A 73 0.20 11.10 -0.91
C HIS A 73 -0.67 9.99 -0.30
N LEU A 74 -1.60 10.36 0.58
CA LEU A 74 -2.49 9.39 1.22
C LEU A 74 -3.79 9.26 0.43
N TYR A 75 -4.10 8.03 0.02
CA TYR A 75 -5.37 7.67 -0.60
C TYR A 75 -6.20 6.83 0.36
N VAL A 76 -7.45 7.19 0.54
CA VAL A 76 -8.42 6.35 1.26
C VAL A 76 -9.29 5.67 0.21
N VAL A 77 -9.27 4.34 0.19
CA VAL A 77 -9.93 3.56 -0.86
C VAL A 77 -10.99 2.66 -0.22
N ASP A 78 -12.25 2.91 -0.56
CA ASP A 78 -13.40 2.15 -0.06
C ASP A 78 -13.76 0.96 -0.94
#